data_076387f2a2d139d7a1059d3bb2b27b9b
#
_entry.id   076387f2a2d139d7a1059d3bb2b27b9b
#
_cell.length_a   1.000
_cell.length_b   1.000
_cell.length_c   1.000
_cell.angle_alpha   90.00
_cell.angle_beta   90.00
_cell.angle_gamma   90.00
#
_symmetry.space_group_name_H-M   'P 1'
#
loop_
_entity.id
_entity.type
_entity.pdbx_description
1 polymer ?
#
loop_
_entity_poly.entity_id
_entity_poly.type
_entity_poly.pdbx_seq_one_letter_code
_entity_poly.pdbx_strand_id
1 'polypeptide(L)'
;MIPDMLWLSVDSDAVDEVPTTALTPPAPLEPPPLKSVRLMLDWYLSPQHAALVVAQTRDLFSAQGLEVELQTPADPAIAIKLLTAGEVDLALTRQPLLHLLAHEDAPITRIATLIETPLNAVIVTGDAQPENATHLAGLHYGYNTREGANLLVPKLVPRSVRQTDTFLAPQSVHFNVVNAFTEESIDAIADGFYHFLPEQLASNGIATHTVRYNELGIPRHDGLIVVANSNSLAKKADTWSRFLVALEEASNWMVENPESAWETLIGAHPILDNATNANAWPDILRRIALSPATLNARRYATFETYLLQQGLIDAELPTSRLAIDPYTL
;
A
#
# COMPACT_ATOMS: atom_id res chain seq x y z
N MET A 1 53.60 77.69 -56.04
CA MET A 1 52.54 78.30 -55.19
C MET A 1 51.62 77.20 -54.80
N ILE A 2 51.77 76.69 -53.58
CA ILE A 2 50.98 75.63 -53.00
C ILE A 2 50.18 76.29 -51.89
N PRO A 3 48.83 76.18 -51.83
CA PRO A 3 48.04 76.77 -50.74
C PRO A 3 48.09 75.90 -49.51
N ASP A 4 48.05 76.54 -48.34
CA ASP A 4 48.09 76.00 -47.00
C ASP A 4 46.94 75.06 -46.73
N MET A 5 47.27 73.86 -46.17
CA MET A 5 46.32 72.99 -45.59
C MET A 5 46.06 73.44 -44.15
N LEU A 6 44.81 73.81 -43.87
CA LEU A 6 44.27 74.04 -42.54
C LEU A 6 44.21 72.72 -41.77
N TRP A 7 44.94 72.67 -40.67
CA TRP A 7 44.79 71.56 -39.67
C TRP A 7 43.57 71.84 -38.80
N LEU A 8 42.54 71.06 -38.97
CA LEU A 8 41.45 71.00 -38.00
C LEU A 8 41.90 70.12 -36.79
N SER A 9 42.06 70.81 -35.65
CA SER A 9 42.23 70.13 -34.38
C SER A 9 40.93 69.42 -34.03
N VAL A 10 40.99 68.09 -33.99
CA VAL A 10 39.89 67.28 -33.44
C VAL A 10 40.09 67.25 -31.92
N ASP A 11 39.21 67.97 -31.21
CA ASP A 11 39.06 67.79 -29.74
C ASP A 11 38.68 66.34 -29.40
N SER A 12 39.60 65.63 -28.78
CA SER A 12 39.44 64.27 -28.33
C SER A 12 39.11 64.21 -26.83
N ASP A 13 38.02 64.81 -26.42
CA ASP A 13 37.54 64.68 -25.07
C ASP A 13 36.00 64.69 -25.02
N ALA A 14 35.40 63.61 -25.63
CA ALA A 14 34.08 63.22 -25.32
C ALA A 14 34.05 61.67 -25.31
N VAL A 15 34.56 61.09 -24.22
CA VAL A 15 34.30 59.70 -23.92
C VAL A 15 32.86 59.67 -23.42
N ASP A 16 31.90 59.32 -24.30
CA ASP A 16 30.54 58.94 -23.88
C ASP A 16 30.68 57.75 -22.96
N GLU A 17 30.55 57.96 -21.64
CA GLU A 17 30.35 56.94 -20.67
C GLU A 17 29.02 56.24 -21.00
N VAL A 18 29.11 55.15 -21.77
CA VAL A 18 27.97 54.22 -21.88
C VAL A 18 27.65 53.69 -20.47
N PRO A 19 26.47 53.98 -19.92
CA PRO A 19 26.12 53.46 -18.59
C PRO A 19 26.14 51.94 -18.64
N THR A 20 27.14 51.34 -18.04
CA THR A 20 27.20 49.89 -17.84
C THR A 20 26.13 49.52 -16.82
N THR A 21 24.93 49.27 -17.32
CA THR A 21 23.87 48.69 -16.48
C THR A 21 24.36 47.29 -16.10
N ALA A 22 24.89 47.14 -14.90
CA ALA A 22 25.19 45.85 -14.34
C ALA A 22 23.85 45.08 -14.27
N LEU A 23 23.62 44.18 -15.23
CA LEU A 23 22.49 43.25 -15.19
C LEU A 23 22.72 42.36 -13.96
N THR A 24 22.02 42.66 -12.88
CA THR A 24 21.94 41.74 -11.75
C THR A 24 21.44 40.40 -12.31
N PRO A 25 22.16 39.28 -12.10
CA PRO A 25 21.67 37.98 -12.56
C PRO A 25 20.25 37.81 -12.06
N PRO A 26 19.34 37.29 -12.90
CA PRO A 26 17.99 37.01 -12.44
C PRO A 26 18.06 36.10 -11.20
N ALA A 27 17.24 36.38 -10.21
CA ALA A 27 17.15 35.54 -9.03
C ALA A 27 16.95 34.08 -9.46
N PRO A 28 17.60 33.11 -8.80
CA PRO A 28 17.38 31.70 -9.11
C PRO A 28 15.87 31.42 -9.08
N LEU A 29 15.37 30.73 -10.11
CA LEU A 29 13.98 30.34 -10.16
C LEU A 29 13.71 29.43 -8.95
N GLU A 30 12.78 29.81 -8.10
CA GLU A 30 12.30 28.92 -7.04
C GLU A 30 11.71 27.66 -7.68
N PRO A 31 12.08 26.45 -7.21
CA PRO A 31 11.45 25.23 -7.72
C PRO A 31 9.94 25.32 -7.50
N PRO A 32 9.11 24.77 -8.40
CA PRO A 32 7.67 24.75 -8.22
C PRO A 32 7.33 24.03 -6.92
N PRO A 33 6.29 24.46 -6.19
CA PRO A 33 5.88 23.81 -4.95
C PRO A 33 5.54 22.34 -5.20
N LEU A 34 5.94 21.48 -4.28
CA LEU A 34 5.62 20.06 -4.33
C LEU A 34 4.10 19.86 -4.28
N LYS A 35 3.63 18.90 -5.07
CA LYS A 35 2.22 18.51 -5.04
C LYS A 35 1.97 17.54 -3.88
N SER A 36 1.13 17.93 -2.92
CA SER A 36 0.79 17.08 -1.78
C SER A 36 -0.08 15.89 -2.22
N VAL A 37 0.23 14.70 -1.68
CA VAL A 37 -0.51 13.45 -1.84
C VAL A 37 -0.66 12.81 -0.46
N ARG A 38 -1.89 12.68 0.03
CA ARG A 38 -2.20 12.02 1.29
C ARG A 38 -2.50 10.54 1.03
N LEU A 39 -1.74 9.66 1.67
CA LEU A 39 -1.90 8.21 1.54
C LEU A 39 -2.24 7.59 2.90
N MET A 40 -3.40 6.96 3.01
CA MET A 40 -3.84 6.23 4.18
C MET A 40 -3.34 4.78 4.14
N LEU A 41 -2.64 4.35 5.18
CA LEU A 41 -2.21 2.96 5.36
C LEU A 41 -3.41 2.05 5.65
N ASP A 42 -3.22 0.73 5.46
CA ASP A 42 -4.22 -0.31 5.80
C ASP A 42 -4.13 -0.76 7.27
N TRP A 43 -2.99 -0.51 7.91
CA TRP A 43 -2.65 -0.93 9.27
C TRP A 43 -1.72 0.11 9.92
N TYR A 44 -1.34 -0.09 11.18
CA TYR A 44 -0.24 0.68 11.75
C TYR A 44 1.05 0.43 10.94
N LEU A 45 1.95 1.41 10.96
CA LEU A 45 3.20 1.34 10.20
C LEU A 45 3.98 0.07 10.58
N SER A 46 4.42 -0.66 9.57
CA SER A 46 5.13 -1.93 9.70
C SER A 46 6.01 -2.17 8.47
N PRO A 47 6.92 -3.16 8.47
CA PRO A 47 7.84 -3.40 7.36
C PRO A 47 7.18 -3.64 5.98
N GLN A 48 5.90 -4.02 5.92
CA GLN A 48 5.17 -4.13 4.65
C GLN A 48 5.02 -2.80 3.90
N HIS A 49 5.17 -1.67 4.60
CA HIS A 49 5.11 -0.32 4.05
C HIS A 49 6.48 0.25 3.65
N ALA A 50 7.54 -0.55 3.74
CA ALA A 50 8.92 -0.10 3.60
C ALA A 50 9.18 0.64 2.28
N ALA A 51 8.59 0.21 1.15
CA ALA A 51 8.77 0.88 -0.14
C ALA A 51 8.32 2.36 -0.11
N LEU A 52 7.24 2.66 0.61
CA LEU A 52 6.75 4.03 0.79
C LEU A 52 7.69 4.85 1.69
N VAL A 53 8.15 4.26 2.80
CA VAL A 53 9.08 4.92 3.72
C VAL A 53 10.43 5.19 3.06
N VAL A 54 10.97 4.20 2.33
CA VAL A 54 12.21 4.35 1.59
C VAL A 54 12.09 5.42 0.51
N ALA A 55 10.96 5.46 -0.23
CA ALA A 55 10.72 6.51 -1.22
C ALA A 55 10.68 7.92 -0.60
N GLN A 56 10.13 8.07 0.62
CA GLN A 56 10.16 9.33 1.36
C GLN A 56 11.58 9.66 1.83
N THR A 57 12.23 8.74 2.54
CA THR A 57 13.53 8.99 3.20
C THR A 57 14.66 9.24 2.21
N ARG A 58 14.54 8.70 0.99
CA ARG A 58 15.51 8.90 -0.10
C ARG A 58 15.12 10.04 -1.05
N ASP A 59 14.16 10.86 -0.67
CA ASP A 59 13.67 11.99 -1.48
C ASP A 59 13.16 11.63 -2.88
N LEU A 60 12.78 10.36 -3.12
CA LEU A 60 12.33 9.90 -4.45
C LEU A 60 11.00 10.54 -4.84
N PHE A 61 10.09 10.75 -3.89
CA PHE A 61 8.83 11.47 -4.15
C PHE A 61 9.09 12.95 -4.45
N SER A 62 9.95 13.62 -3.69
CA SER A 62 10.28 15.03 -3.92
C SER A 62 11.01 15.24 -5.24
N ALA A 63 11.87 14.31 -5.66
CA ALA A 63 12.49 14.29 -7.00
C ALA A 63 11.44 14.20 -8.13
N GLN A 64 10.28 13.63 -7.87
CA GLN A 64 9.13 13.59 -8.77
C GLN A 64 8.16 14.78 -8.56
N GLY A 65 8.53 15.79 -7.77
CA GLY A 65 7.69 16.94 -7.48
C GLY A 65 6.49 16.64 -6.59
N LEU A 66 6.58 15.60 -5.77
CA LEU A 66 5.51 15.16 -4.85
C LEU A 66 5.94 15.27 -3.40
N GLU A 67 5.01 15.68 -2.54
CA GLU A 67 5.09 15.55 -1.10
C GLU A 67 4.06 14.50 -0.66
N VAL A 68 4.52 13.30 -0.30
CA VAL A 68 3.65 12.19 0.09
C VAL A 68 3.57 12.11 1.60
N GLU A 69 2.37 12.28 2.16
CA GLU A 69 2.08 12.14 3.58
C GLU A 69 1.48 10.76 3.86
N LEU A 70 2.17 9.94 4.67
CA LEU A 70 1.68 8.64 5.11
C LEU A 70 0.87 8.81 6.40
N GLN A 71 -0.39 8.39 6.36
CA GLN A 71 -1.32 8.49 7.49
C GLN A 71 -1.65 7.09 8.02
N THR A 72 -1.52 6.89 9.33
CA THR A 72 -1.90 5.64 9.99
C THR A 72 -3.39 5.66 10.33
N PRO A 73 -4.16 4.61 10.00
CA PRO A 73 -5.59 4.59 10.28
C PRO A 73 -5.87 4.42 11.77
N ALA A 74 -6.92 5.05 12.26
CA ALA A 74 -7.45 4.83 13.61
C ALA A 74 -8.20 3.48 13.71
N ASP A 75 -8.65 2.92 12.58
CA ASP A 75 -9.36 1.66 12.45
C ASP A 75 -9.05 1.05 11.09
N PRO A 76 -8.82 -0.29 10.96
CA PRO A 76 -8.50 -0.94 9.68
C PRO A 76 -9.54 -0.72 8.57
N ALA A 77 -10.80 -0.43 8.93
CA ALA A 77 -11.89 -0.24 7.96
C ALA A 77 -12.03 1.21 7.48
N ILE A 78 -11.24 2.17 8.03
CA ILE A 78 -11.46 3.59 7.73
C ILE A 78 -10.81 4.05 6.43
N ALA A 79 -9.73 3.40 5.99
CA ALA A 79 -8.92 3.86 4.85
C ALA A 79 -9.76 4.10 3.58
N ILE A 80 -10.59 3.13 3.22
CA ILE A 80 -11.44 3.24 2.02
C ILE A 80 -12.56 4.28 2.19
N LYS A 81 -13.10 4.44 3.40
CA LYS A 81 -14.11 5.48 3.67
C LYS A 81 -13.53 6.89 3.46
N LEU A 82 -12.32 7.14 3.95
CA LEU A 82 -11.64 8.43 3.77
C LEU A 82 -11.28 8.68 2.29
N LEU A 83 -10.84 7.63 1.56
CA LEU A 83 -10.56 7.72 0.13
C LEU A 83 -11.83 8.08 -0.66
N THR A 84 -12.94 7.42 -0.39
CA THR A 84 -14.22 7.67 -1.10
C THR A 84 -14.81 9.03 -0.75
N ALA A 85 -14.58 9.53 0.47
CA ALA A 85 -14.96 10.88 0.89
C ALA A 85 -14.03 11.97 0.33
N GLY A 86 -12.86 11.61 -0.26
CA GLY A 86 -11.88 12.58 -0.76
C GLY A 86 -11.00 13.22 0.31
N GLU A 87 -11.03 12.67 1.53
CA GLU A 87 -10.20 13.13 2.65
C GLU A 87 -8.74 12.71 2.50
N VAL A 88 -8.49 11.63 1.74
CA VAL A 88 -7.16 11.19 1.31
C VAL A 88 -7.15 10.95 -0.21
N ASP A 89 -5.98 10.97 -0.79
CA ASP A 89 -5.79 10.86 -2.24
C ASP A 89 -5.58 9.41 -2.68
N LEU A 90 -4.95 8.61 -1.83
CA LEU A 90 -4.67 7.20 -2.00
C LEU A 90 -4.97 6.45 -0.70
N ALA A 91 -5.26 5.16 -0.82
CA ALA A 91 -5.35 4.28 0.34
C ALA A 91 -4.70 2.93 0.03
N LEU A 92 -4.19 2.27 1.07
CA LEU A 92 -3.77 0.89 0.99
C LEU A 92 -4.94 -0.04 1.34
N THR A 93 -4.98 -1.16 0.65
CA THR A 93 -5.94 -2.24 0.91
C THR A 93 -5.41 -3.57 0.35
N ARG A 94 -6.20 -4.63 0.42
CA ARG A 94 -5.88 -5.95 -0.14
C ARG A 94 -6.77 -6.25 -1.33
N GLN A 95 -6.26 -7.05 -2.28
CA GLN A 95 -7.01 -7.36 -3.49
C GLN A 95 -8.38 -8.00 -3.19
N PRO A 96 -8.54 -8.98 -2.27
CA PRO A 96 -9.86 -9.54 -1.97
C PRO A 96 -10.87 -8.50 -1.45
N LEU A 97 -10.42 -7.59 -0.60
CA LEU A 97 -11.28 -6.52 -0.09
C LEU A 97 -11.68 -5.53 -1.17
N LEU A 98 -10.77 -5.21 -2.11
CA LEU A 98 -11.09 -4.41 -3.30
C LEU A 98 -12.25 -5.05 -4.08
N HIS A 99 -12.20 -6.36 -4.37
CA HIS A 99 -13.26 -7.06 -5.08
C HIS A 99 -14.60 -6.92 -4.37
N LEU A 100 -14.66 -7.24 -3.08
CA LEU A 100 -15.90 -7.13 -2.28
C LEU A 100 -16.51 -5.72 -2.33
N LEU A 101 -15.67 -4.70 -2.14
CA LEU A 101 -16.10 -3.30 -2.14
C LEU A 101 -16.50 -2.81 -3.54
N ALA A 102 -15.85 -3.30 -4.59
CA ALA A 102 -16.23 -2.95 -5.96
C ALA A 102 -17.60 -3.49 -6.35
N HIS A 103 -17.99 -4.66 -5.82
CA HIS A 103 -19.34 -5.22 -5.96
C HIS A 103 -20.41 -4.46 -5.13
N GLU A 104 -19.98 -3.62 -4.19
CA GLU A 104 -20.83 -2.70 -3.45
C GLU A 104 -20.79 -1.27 -4.04
N ASP A 105 -20.37 -1.14 -5.30
CA ASP A 105 -20.25 0.11 -6.04
C ASP A 105 -19.29 1.15 -5.43
N ALA A 106 -18.37 0.72 -4.54
CA ALA A 106 -17.34 1.62 -4.04
C ALA A 106 -16.49 2.17 -5.20
N PRO A 107 -16.31 3.49 -5.34
CA PRO A 107 -15.59 4.09 -6.46
C PRO A 107 -14.07 4.01 -6.25
N ILE A 108 -13.55 2.80 -6.18
CA ILE A 108 -12.12 2.54 -5.96
C ILE A 108 -11.53 1.65 -7.08
N THR A 109 -10.29 1.91 -7.42
CA THR A 109 -9.56 1.16 -8.46
C THR A 109 -8.09 1.00 -8.02
N ARG A 110 -7.53 -0.19 -8.18
CA ARG A 110 -6.11 -0.46 -7.97
C ARG A 110 -5.26 0.28 -8.99
N ILE A 111 -4.24 0.99 -8.52
CA ILE A 111 -3.24 1.66 -9.36
C ILE A 111 -1.83 1.08 -9.19
N ALA A 112 -1.56 0.39 -8.06
CA ALA A 112 -0.26 -0.25 -7.82
C ALA A 112 -0.39 -1.48 -6.93
N THR A 113 0.59 -2.37 -7.01
CA THR A 113 0.83 -3.45 -6.04
C THR A 113 2.10 -3.12 -5.27
N LEU A 114 2.06 -3.19 -3.94
CA LEU A 114 3.23 -3.08 -3.07
C LEU A 114 3.80 -4.45 -2.71
N ILE A 115 2.90 -5.39 -2.36
CA ILE A 115 3.23 -6.76 -1.95
C ILE A 115 2.50 -7.74 -2.85
N GLU A 116 3.24 -8.56 -3.58
CA GLU A 116 2.70 -9.45 -4.64
C GLU A 116 1.91 -10.67 -4.14
N THR A 117 2.07 -11.03 -2.87
CA THR A 117 1.38 -12.18 -2.28
C THR A 117 0.95 -11.86 -0.85
N PRO A 118 -0.17 -12.43 -0.37
CA PRO A 118 -0.70 -12.10 0.94
C PRO A 118 0.29 -12.28 2.08
N LEU A 119 0.29 -11.32 3.00
CA LEU A 119 0.92 -11.41 4.32
C LEU A 119 -0.11 -11.82 5.40
N ASN A 120 -1.35 -12.06 4.99
CA ASN A 120 -2.43 -12.51 5.83
C ASN A 120 -2.64 -14.03 5.71
N ALA A 121 -3.12 -14.62 6.79
CA ALA A 121 -3.45 -16.04 6.90
C ALA A 121 -4.53 -16.23 7.96
N VAL A 122 -5.09 -17.42 8.03
CA VAL A 122 -5.86 -17.86 9.19
C VAL A 122 -4.87 -18.29 10.27
N ILE A 123 -4.99 -17.73 11.46
CA ILE A 123 -4.15 -18.08 12.61
C ILE A 123 -5.06 -18.66 13.69
N VAL A 124 -4.77 -19.88 14.12
CA VAL A 124 -5.59 -20.69 15.03
C VAL A 124 -4.80 -20.95 16.29
N THR A 125 -5.45 -20.93 17.46
CA THR A 125 -4.84 -21.32 18.74
C THR A 125 -4.50 -22.82 18.77
N GLY A 126 -3.43 -23.17 19.47
CA GLY A 126 -2.96 -24.53 19.69
C GLY A 126 -1.65 -24.85 18.99
N ASP A 127 -0.99 -25.90 19.48
CA ASP A 127 0.32 -26.36 18.97
C ASP A 127 0.18 -27.25 17.74
N ALA A 128 -0.96 -27.89 17.57
CA ALA A 128 -1.21 -28.85 16.50
C ALA A 128 -1.85 -28.19 15.28
N GLN A 129 -1.42 -28.61 14.11
CA GLN A 129 -2.10 -28.25 12.88
C GLN A 129 -3.58 -28.70 12.94
N PRO A 130 -4.53 -27.85 12.50
CA PRO A 130 -5.92 -28.24 12.43
C PRO A 130 -6.09 -29.54 11.63
N GLU A 131 -6.65 -30.58 12.29
CA GLU A 131 -6.67 -31.94 11.73
C GLU A 131 -7.51 -32.05 10.45
N ASN A 132 -8.52 -31.18 10.31
CA ASN A 132 -9.43 -31.22 9.15
C ASN A 132 -10.34 -30.00 9.06
N ALA A 133 -11.09 -29.90 7.96
CA ALA A 133 -12.04 -28.82 7.73
C ALA A 133 -13.16 -28.74 8.79
N THR A 134 -13.50 -29.86 9.44
CA THR A 134 -14.52 -29.90 10.52
C THR A 134 -14.00 -29.19 11.76
N HIS A 135 -12.73 -29.37 12.09
CA HIS A 135 -12.09 -28.65 13.21
C HIS A 135 -12.14 -27.15 12.96
N LEU A 136 -11.70 -26.67 11.77
CA LEU A 136 -11.76 -25.27 11.40
C LEU A 136 -13.20 -24.71 11.44
N ALA A 137 -14.19 -25.51 11.03
CA ALA A 137 -15.59 -25.08 11.02
C ALA A 137 -16.20 -24.85 12.42
N GLY A 138 -15.62 -25.45 13.46
CA GLY A 138 -16.09 -25.35 14.85
C GLY A 138 -15.52 -24.19 15.66
N LEU A 139 -14.56 -23.43 15.11
CA LEU A 139 -13.87 -22.38 15.84
C LEU A 139 -14.68 -21.08 15.89
N HIS A 140 -14.47 -20.30 16.97
CA HIS A 140 -14.96 -18.94 17.06
C HIS A 140 -13.95 -17.98 16.40
N TYR A 141 -14.37 -17.34 15.31
CA TYR A 141 -13.51 -16.50 14.49
C TYR A 141 -13.55 -15.03 14.88
N GLY A 142 -12.36 -14.43 15.02
CA GLY A 142 -12.17 -12.98 14.89
C GLY A 142 -11.86 -12.58 13.45
N TYR A 143 -12.06 -11.30 13.13
CA TYR A 143 -11.61 -10.69 11.89
C TYR A 143 -11.22 -9.22 12.09
N ASN A 144 -10.26 -8.74 11.27
CA ASN A 144 -9.85 -7.34 11.27
C ASN A 144 -10.66 -6.51 10.27
N THR A 145 -10.95 -7.10 9.12
CA THR A 145 -11.63 -6.44 8.00
C THR A 145 -12.77 -7.28 7.45
N ARG A 146 -13.59 -6.67 6.60
CA ARG A 146 -14.70 -7.35 5.92
C ARG A 146 -14.27 -8.54 5.05
N GLU A 147 -12.99 -8.57 4.61
CA GLU A 147 -12.41 -9.73 3.95
C GLU A 147 -12.49 -10.97 4.84
N GLY A 148 -12.07 -10.85 6.11
CA GLY A 148 -12.16 -11.91 7.08
C GLY A 148 -13.59 -12.42 7.27
N ALA A 149 -14.53 -11.49 7.52
CA ALA A 149 -15.93 -11.83 7.77
C ALA A 149 -16.67 -12.38 6.55
N ASN A 150 -16.51 -11.75 5.38
CA ASN A 150 -17.39 -11.96 4.23
C ASN A 150 -16.83 -12.94 3.19
N LEU A 151 -15.51 -13.21 3.22
CA LEU A 151 -14.85 -14.14 2.31
C LEU A 151 -14.28 -15.35 3.07
N LEU A 152 -13.46 -15.08 4.09
CA LEU A 152 -12.67 -16.14 4.73
C LEU A 152 -13.52 -17.01 5.68
N VAL A 153 -14.31 -16.41 6.56
CA VAL A 153 -15.20 -17.19 7.44
C VAL A 153 -16.21 -18.01 6.63
N PRO A 154 -16.89 -17.50 5.59
CA PRO A 154 -17.73 -18.33 4.71
C PRO A 154 -17.00 -19.48 4.02
N LYS A 155 -15.70 -19.31 3.72
CA LYS A 155 -14.85 -20.37 3.15
C LYS A 155 -14.51 -21.45 4.18
N LEU A 156 -14.26 -21.05 5.43
CA LEU A 156 -13.84 -21.94 6.52
C LEU A 156 -15.03 -22.67 7.14
N VAL A 157 -16.17 -21.99 7.26
CA VAL A 157 -17.37 -22.51 7.94
C VAL A 157 -18.49 -22.76 6.93
N PRO A 158 -18.85 -24.01 6.62
CA PRO A 158 -19.92 -24.33 5.70
C PRO A 158 -21.26 -23.67 6.06
N ARG A 159 -22.07 -23.33 5.06
CA ARG A 159 -23.37 -22.68 5.27
C ARG A 159 -24.28 -23.48 6.24
N SER A 160 -24.24 -24.79 6.14
CA SER A 160 -25.01 -25.67 7.04
C SER A 160 -24.65 -25.50 8.51
N VAL A 161 -23.36 -25.27 8.82
CA VAL A 161 -22.87 -25.00 10.18
C VAL A 161 -23.27 -23.59 10.60
N ARG A 162 -23.11 -22.60 9.72
CA ARG A 162 -23.47 -21.19 9.98
C ARG A 162 -24.96 -20.96 10.23
N GLN A 163 -25.81 -21.92 9.89
CA GLN A 163 -27.25 -21.86 10.09
C GLN A 163 -27.70 -22.60 11.36
N THR A 164 -26.78 -23.13 12.17
CA THR A 164 -27.09 -23.78 13.45
C THR A 164 -27.12 -22.78 14.60
N ASP A 165 -27.89 -23.04 15.63
CA ASP A 165 -27.94 -22.20 16.84
C ASP A 165 -26.63 -22.24 17.65
N THR A 166 -25.75 -23.20 17.33
CA THR A 166 -24.44 -23.34 17.98
C THR A 166 -23.34 -22.54 17.29
N PHE A 167 -23.61 -21.97 16.10
CA PHE A 167 -22.63 -21.14 15.39
C PHE A 167 -22.46 -19.80 16.08
N LEU A 168 -21.22 -19.50 16.48
CA LEU A 168 -20.85 -18.19 16.99
C LEU A 168 -20.53 -17.27 15.82
N ALA A 169 -21.26 -16.16 15.74
CA ALA A 169 -20.98 -15.16 14.70
C ALA A 169 -19.57 -14.62 14.84
N PRO A 170 -18.83 -14.41 13.72
CA PRO A 170 -17.47 -13.90 13.78
C PRO A 170 -17.42 -12.50 14.39
N GLN A 171 -16.41 -12.27 15.24
CA GLN A 171 -16.23 -11.03 16.00
C GLN A 171 -15.26 -10.08 15.30
N SER A 172 -15.64 -8.80 15.16
CA SER A 172 -14.69 -7.77 14.75
C SER A 172 -13.73 -7.46 15.88
N VAL A 173 -12.43 -7.62 15.64
CA VAL A 173 -11.40 -7.41 16.67
C VAL A 173 -10.49 -6.22 16.35
N HIS A 174 -10.50 -5.70 15.10
CA HIS A 174 -9.69 -4.57 14.67
C HIS A 174 -8.24 -4.69 15.13
N PHE A 175 -7.69 -3.68 15.83
CA PHE A 175 -6.32 -3.72 16.37
C PHE A 175 -6.18 -4.53 17.68
N ASN A 176 -7.28 -5.09 18.22
CA ASN A 176 -7.30 -5.73 19.53
C ASN A 176 -7.13 -7.27 19.46
N VAL A 177 -6.47 -7.77 18.41
CA VAL A 177 -6.33 -9.21 18.12
C VAL A 177 -5.67 -9.96 19.27
N VAL A 178 -4.55 -9.46 19.79
CA VAL A 178 -3.81 -10.14 20.88
C VAL A 178 -4.67 -10.28 22.14
N ASN A 179 -5.39 -9.20 22.52
CA ASN A 179 -6.28 -9.27 23.69
C ASN A 179 -7.44 -10.23 23.45
N ALA A 180 -8.02 -10.27 22.24
CA ALA A 180 -9.11 -11.18 21.92
C ALA A 180 -8.70 -12.65 22.11
N PHE A 181 -7.47 -13.02 21.74
CA PHE A 181 -6.92 -14.34 22.02
C PHE A 181 -6.60 -14.54 23.52
N THR A 182 -6.03 -13.54 24.20
CA THR A 182 -5.69 -13.63 25.61
C THR A 182 -6.94 -13.77 26.52
N GLU A 183 -8.03 -13.14 26.13
CA GLU A 183 -9.34 -13.21 26.80
C GLU A 183 -10.15 -14.43 26.38
N GLU A 184 -9.60 -15.29 25.51
CA GLU A 184 -10.27 -16.47 24.96
C GLU A 184 -11.62 -16.15 24.30
N SER A 185 -11.77 -14.90 23.79
CA SER A 185 -12.99 -14.48 23.11
C SER A 185 -13.05 -14.95 21.65
N ILE A 186 -11.91 -15.38 21.08
CA ILE A 186 -11.77 -16.03 19.77
C ILE A 186 -10.79 -17.19 19.85
N ASP A 187 -11.01 -18.22 19.00
CA ASP A 187 -10.10 -19.35 18.81
C ASP A 187 -9.20 -19.17 17.59
N ALA A 188 -9.62 -18.33 16.66
CA ALA A 188 -8.91 -18.07 15.41
C ALA A 188 -9.15 -16.66 14.89
N ILE A 189 -8.19 -16.11 14.14
CA ILE A 189 -8.34 -14.91 13.34
C ILE A 189 -8.31 -15.27 11.85
N ALA A 190 -9.32 -14.84 11.10
CA ALA A 190 -9.46 -15.21 9.69
C ALA A 190 -8.48 -14.48 8.76
N ASP A 191 -8.11 -13.25 9.08
CA ASP A 191 -7.27 -12.37 8.28
C ASP A 191 -6.06 -11.79 9.06
N GLY A 192 -5.46 -12.63 9.94
CA GLY A 192 -4.31 -12.28 10.77
C GLY A 192 -3.02 -12.12 9.95
N PHE A 193 -2.16 -11.21 10.37
CA PHE A 193 -0.83 -11.04 9.76
C PHE A 193 0.14 -12.08 10.30
N TYR A 194 0.48 -13.07 9.49
CA TYR A 194 1.30 -14.21 9.90
C TYR A 194 2.77 -13.88 10.16
N HIS A 195 3.25 -12.77 9.66
CA HIS A 195 4.66 -12.38 9.79
C HIS A 195 4.99 -11.69 11.11
N PHE A 196 3.99 -11.31 11.93
CA PHE A 196 4.24 -10.77 13.27
C PHE A 196 3.28 -11.31 14.36
N LEU A 197 2.02 -11.60 14.02
CA LEU A 197 1.01 -11.96 15.02
C LEU A 197 1.33 -13.27 15.78
N PRO A 198 1.81 -14.37 15.14
CA PRO A 198 2.19 -15.57 15.87
C PRO A 198 3.27 -15.34 16.93
N GLU A 199 4.27 -14.51 16.63
CA GLU A 199 5.33 -14.18 17.59
C GLU A 199 4.79 -13.32 18.75
N GLN A 200 3.91 -12.37 18.45
CA GLN A 200 3.24 -11.57 19.48
C GLN A 200 2.39 -12.44 20.41
N LEU A 201 1.66 -13.42 19.86
CA LEU A 201 0.86 -14.37 20.64
C LEU A 201 1.74 -15.30 21.47
N ALA A 202 2.83 -15.83 20.89
CA ALA A 202 3.80 -16.66 21.59
C ALA A 202 4.44 -15.91 22.77
N SER A 203 4.71 -14.61 22.64
CA SER A 203 5.21 -13.76 23.73
C SER A 203 4.21 -13.61 24.89
N ASN A 204 2.92 -13.88 24.64
CA ASN A 204 1.86 -13.94 25.62
C ASN A 204 1.52 -15.39 26.06
N GLY A 205 2.36 -16.37 25.71
CA GLY A 205 2.17 -17.77 26.07
C GLY A 205 1.11 -18.50 25.25
N ILE A 206 0.66 -17.91 24.14
CA ILE A 206 -0.37 -18.49 23.27
C ILE A 206 0.31 -19.10 22.04
N ALA A 207 0.32 -20.44 21.99
CA ALA A 207 0.77 -21.16 20.81
C ALA A 207 -0.27 -21.08 19.70
N THR A 208 0.20 -20.97 18.46
CA THR A 208 -0.69 -20.85 17.29
C THR A 208 -0.17 -21.62 16.09
N HIS A 209 -1.12 -22.04 15.25
CA HIS A 209 -0.85 -22.58 13.93
C HIS A 209 -1.34 -21.63 12.83
N THR A 210 -0.55 -21.48 11.77
CA THR A 210 -0.89 -20.62 10.62
C THR A 210 -1.31 -21.45 9.43
N VAL A 211 -2.52 -21.20 8.91
CA VAL A 211 -3.05 -21.82 7.69
C VAL A 211 -3.05 -20.76 6.57
N ARG A 212 -2.22 -20.98 5.54
CA ARG A 212 -2.11 -20.04 4.43
C ARG A 212 -3.31 -20.12 3.50
N TYR A 213 -3.65 -19.02 2.85
CA TYR A 213 -4.81 -18.93 1.96
C TYR A 213 -4.76 -19.90 0.77
N ASN A 214 -3.56 -20.19 0.23
CA ASN A 214 -3.39 -21.18 -0.82
C ASN A 214 -3.72 -22.62 -0.35
N GLU A 215 -3.48 -22.94 0.92
CA GLU A 215 -3.84 -24.23 1.52
C GLU A 215 -5.37 -24.40 1.64
N LEU A 216 -6.09 -23.27 1.70
CA LEU A 216 -7.56 -23.21 1.68
C LEU A 216 -8.13 -23.21 0.26
N GLY A 217 -7.28 -23.29 -0.77
CA GLY A 217 -7.70 -23.23 -2.18
C GLY A 217 -8.15 -21.84 -2.64
N ILE A 218 -7.74 -20.78 -1.94
CA ILE A 218 -7.94 -19.40 -2.38
C ILE A 218 -6.89 -19.10 -3.47
N PRO A 219 -7.30 -18.57 -4.64
CA PRO A 219 -6.37 -18.28 -5.72
C PRO A 219 -5.28 -17.27 -5.31
N ARG A 220 -4.12 -17.36 -5.96
CA ARG A 220 -3.07 -16.35 -5.79
C ARG A 220 -3.61 -14.96 -6.15
N HIS A 221 -3.40 -14.00 -5.27
CA HIS A 221 -3.82 -12.63 -5.40
C HIS A 221 -2.77 -11.67 -4.83
N ASP A 222 -2.89 -10.37 -5.12
CA ASP A 222 -2.01 -9.35 -4.57
C ASP A 222 -2.27 -9.17 -3.06
N GLY A 223 -1.18 -9.08 -2.30
CA GLY A 223 -1.25 -8.96 -0.84
C GLY A 223 -1.63 -7.55 -0.41
N LEU A 224 -0.82 -6.56 -0.80
CA LEU A 224 -1.04 -5.16 -0.47
C LEU A 224 -1.03 -4.32 -1.75
N ILE A 225 -2.08 -3.54 -1.95
CA ILE A 225 -2.28 -2.72 -3.14
C ILE A 225 -2.56 -1.27 -2.78
N VAL A 226 -2.20 -0.36 -3.69
CA VAL A 226 -2.59 1.05 -3.65
C VAL A 226 -3.84 1.25 -4.49
N VAL A 227 -4.86 1.84 -3.90
CA VAL A 227 -6.09 2.20 -4.59
C VAL A 227 -6.31 3.71 -4.61
N ALA A 228 -6.92 4.19 -5.68
CA ALA A 228 -7.35 5.57 -5.87
C ALA A 228 -8.86 5.63 -6.10
N ASN A 229 -9.45 6.81 -5.92
CA ASN A 229 -10.85 7.03 -6.26
C ASN A 229 -11.02 7.03 -7.79
N SER A 230 -11.82 6.09 -8.31
CA SER A 230 -12.08 5.88 -9.74
C SER A 230 -12.55 7.14 -10.46
N ASN A 231 -13.33 8.00 -9.79
CA ASN A 231 -13.88 9.22 -10.37
C ASN A 231 -12.81 10.30 -10.61
N SER A 232 -11.63 10.18 -10.00
CA SER A 232 -10.55 11.15 -10.11
C SER A 232 -9.32 10.64 -10.87
N LEU A 233 -9.31 9.39 -11.31
CA LEU A 233 -8.14 8.73 -11.93
C LEU A 233 -7.55 9.54 -13.07
N ALA A 234 -8.34 9.82 -14.11
CA ALA A 234 -7.87 10.53 -15.30
C ALA A 234 -7.39 11.96 -15.00
N LYS A 235 -8.03 12.64 -14.03
CA LYS A 235 -7.63 14.02 -13.64
C LYS A 235 -6.28 14.06 -12.93
N LYS A 236 -5.87 12.98 -12.30
CA LYS A 236 -4.63 12.87 -11.51
C LYS A 236 -3.60 11.92 -12.17
N ALA A 237 -3.79 11.50 -13.41
CA ALA A 237 -2.95 10.51 -14.11
C ALA A 237 -1.46 10.84 -14.03
N ASP A 238 -1.07 12.09 -14.32
CA ASP A 238 0.31 12.57 -14.19
C ASP A 238 0.86 12.44 -12.75
N THR A 239 0.03 12.71 -11.73
CA THR A 239 0.43 12.55 -10.33
C THR A 239 0.68 11.09 -9.99
N TRP A 240 -0.19 10.21 -10.47
CA TRP A 240 -0.04 8.77 -10.23
C TRP A 240 1.17 8.20 -10.95
N SER A 241 1.44 8.61 -12.19
CA SER A 241 2.64 8.21 -12.93
C SER A 241 3.92 8.59 -12.18
N ARG A 242 4.01 9.83 -11.68
CA ARG A 242 5.17 10.29 -10.89
C ARG A 242 5.31 9.55 -9.56
N PHE A 243 4.20 9.31 -8.86
CA PHE A 243 4.18 8.50 -7.64
C PHE A 243 4.72 7.09 -7.89
N LEU A 244 4.31 6.47 -8.99
CA LEU A 244 4.72 5.11 -9.35
C LEU A 244 6.18 5.02 -9.75
N VAL A 245 6.73 6.02 -10.44
CA VAL A 245 8.18 6.09 -10.76
C VAL A 245 9.00 6.07 -9.47
N ALA A 246 8.66 6.93 -8.50
CA ALA A 246 9.35 6.96 -7.20
C ALA A 246 9.23 5.64 -6.43
N LEU A 247 8.04 5.02 -6.47
CA LEU A 247 7.79 3.76 -5.77
C LEU A 247 8.55 2.59 -6.40
N GLU A 248 8.63 2.53 -7.73
CA GLU A 248 9.38 1.51 -8.47
C GLU A 248 10.88 1.62 -8.19
N GLU A 249 11.42 2.83 -8.18
CA GLU A 249 12.81 3.10 -7.82
C GLU A 249 13.12 2.65 -6.38
N ALA A 250 12.25 2.98 -5.42
CA ALA A 250 12.39 2.53 -4.05
C ALA A 250 12.37 1.00 -3.92
N SER A 251 11.41 0.35 -4.59
CA SER A 251 11.26 -1.11 -4.56
C SER A 251 12.49 -1.83 -5.11
N ASN A 252 13.01 -1.39 -6.24
CA ASN A 252 14.21 -1.96 -6.85
C ASN A 252 15.43 -1.74 -5.96
N TRP A 253 15.63 -0.52 -5.45
CA TRP A 253 16.74 -0.21 -4.56
C TRP A 253 16.73 -1.06 -3.29
N MET A 254 15.55 -1.31 -2.68
CA MET A 254 15.41 -2.12 -1.48
C MET A 254 15.86 -3.57 -1.70
N VAL A 255 15.52 -4.16 -2.85
CA VAL A 255 15.89 -5.54 -3.18
C VAL A 255 17.37 -5.66 -3.51
N GLU A 256 17.96 -4.64 -4.13
CA GLU A 256 19.39 -4.56 -4.40
C GLU A 256 20.23 -4.26 -3.15
N ASN A 257 19.65 -3.59 -2.14
CA ASN A 257 20.33 -3.14 -0.93
C ASN A 257 19.54 -3.50 0.35
N PRO A 258 19.30 -4.80 0.64
CA PRO A 258 18.37 -5.26 1.67
C PRO A 258 18.69 -4.79 3.09
N GLU A 259 20.01 -4.75 3.44
CA GLU A 259 20.49 -4.32 4.75
C GLU A 259 20.33 -2.80 4.91
N SER A 260 20.77 -2.02 3.92
CA SER A 260 20.59 -0.55 3.93
C SER A 260 19.13 -0.13 3.87
N ALA A 261 18.27 -0.93 3.23
CA ALA A 261 16.82 -0.69 3.22
C ALA A 261 16.22 -0.90 4.62
N TRP A 262 16.64 -1.93 5.33
CA TRP A 262 16.25 -2.15 6.72
C TRP A 262 16.74 -1.00 7.62
N GLU A 263 18.02 -0.63 7.52
CA GLU A 263 18.60 0.49 8.28
C GLU A 263 17.86 1.81 8.00
N THR A 264 17.51 2.07 6.73
CA THR A 264 16.72 3.24 6.34
C THR A 264 15.33 3.23 7.00
N LEU A 265 14.66 2.08 7.00
CA LEU A 265 13.33 1.93 7.59
C LEU A 265 13.34 2.17 9.10
N ILE A 266 14.25 1.51 9.83
CA ILE A 266 14.34 1.65 11.31
C ILE A 266 14.94 2.99 11.73
N GLY A 267 15.81 3.58 10.91
CA GLY A 267 16.35 4.93 11.13
C GLY A 267 15.26 6.00 11.04
N ALA A 268 14.36 5.88 10.06
CA ALA A 268 13.20 6.76 9.92
C ALA A 268 12.14 6.51 11.01
N HIS A 269 11.96 5.26 11.41
CA HIS A 269 10.94 4.84 12.37
C HIS A 269 11.50 3.86 13.42
N PRO A 270 12.20 4.36 14.47
CA PRO A 270 12.88 3.52 15.47
C PRO A 270 11.96 2.52 16.20
N ILE A 271 10.65 2.76 16.25
CA ILE A 271 9.67 1.83 16.83
C ILE A 271 9.62 0.48 16.11
N LEU A 272 10.08 0.44 14.85
CA LEU A 272 10.13 -0.77 14.03
C LEU A 272 11.37 -1.63 14.30
N ASP A 273 12.37 -1.09 15.02
CA ASP A 273 13.59 -1.80 15.40
C ASP A 273 13.31 -2.77 16.55
N ASN A 274 12.80 -3.93 16.21
CA ASN A 274 12.53 -5.03 17.14
C ASN A 274 12.70 -6.38 16.44
N ALA A 275 12.86 -7.44 17.26
CA ALA A 275 13.12 -8.79 16.78
C ALA A 275 12.02 -9.32 15.83
N THR A 276 10.75 -9.08 16.14
CA THR A 276 9.61 -9.54 15.33
C THR A 276 9.68 -8.97 13.91
N ASN A 277 9.91 -7.67 13.79
CA ASN A 277 10.02 -7.01 12.48
C ASN A 277 11.29 -7.44 11.72
N ALA A 278 12.42 -7.57 12.43
CA ALA A 278 13.67 -8.04 11.84
C ALA A 278 13.55 -9.47 11.30
N ASN A 279 12.87 -10.37 12.04
CA ASN A 279 12.58 -11.73 11.60
C ASN A 279 11.64 -11.78 10.39
N ALA A 280 10.67 -10.87 10.30
CA ALA A 280 9.72 -10.77 9.19
C ALA A 280 10.33 -10.17 7.92
N TRP A 281 11.35 -9.31 8.06
CA TRP A 281 11.92 -8.52 6.96
C TRP A 281 12.30 -9.32 5.72
N PRO A 282 13.05 -10.45 5.80
CA PRO A 282 13.43 -11.23 4.62
C PRO A 282 12.24 -11.81 3.84
N ASP A 283 11.16 -12.18 4.54
CA ASP A 283 9.96 -12.69 3.88
C ASP A 283 9.17 -11.57 3.20
N ILE A 284 9.06 -10.41 3.82
CA ILE A 284 8.41 -9.23 3.26
C ILE A 284 9.15 -8.75 2.02
N LEU A 285 10.49 -8.62 2.10
CA LEU A 285 11.32 -8.15 1.01
C LEU A 285 11.17 -8.99 -0.26
N ARG A 286 11.09 -10.34 -0.12
CA ARG A 286 10.86 -11.25 -1.26
C ARG A 286 9.50 -11.09 -1.93
N ARG A 287 8.55 -10.37 -1.31
CA ARG A 287 7.19 -10.16 -1.80
C ARG A 287 6.96 -8.76 -2.34
N ILE A 288 7.95 -7.88 -2.22
CA ILE A 288 7.86 -6.53 -2.76
C ILE A 288 7.72 -6.58 -4.28
N ALA A 289 6.75 -5.84 -4.80
CA ALA A 289 6.55 -5.71 -6.23
C ALA A 289 7.64 -4.80 -6.83
N LEU A 290 8.48 -5.35 -7.73
CA LEU A 290 9.55 -4.59 -8.39
C LEU A 290 9.01 -3.62 -9.45
N SER A 291 7.86 -3.91 -10.03
CA SER A 291 7.15 -3.06 -10.96
C SER A 291 5.72 -2.81 -10.45
N PRO A 292 5.54 -1.90 -9.48
CA PRO A 292 4.27 -1.69 -8.77
C PRO A 292 3.09 -1.37 -9.69
N ALA A 293 3.31 -0.65 -10.79
CA ALA A 293 2.28 -0.29 -11.76
C ALA A 293 1.76 -1.51 -12.54
N THR A 294 2.62 -2.48 -12.82
CA THR A 294 2.29 -3.63 -13.67
C THR A 294 1.04 -4.37 -13.17
N LEU A 295 0.07 -4.55 -14.06
CA LEU A 295 -1.18 -5.22 -13.78
C LEU A 295 -1.18 -6.66 -14.31
N ASN A 296 -1.32 -7.64 -13.43
CA ASN A 296 -1.64 -9.00 -13.84
C ASN A 296 -3.16 -9.18 -13.97
N ALA A 297 -3.72 -8.79 -15.10
CA ALA A 297 -5.17 -8.83 -15.36
C ALA A 297 -5.78 -10.23 -15.15
N ARG A 298 -5.02 -11.30 -15.47
CA ARG A 298 -5.48 -12.68 -15.28
C ARG A 298 -5.68 -13.01 -13.79
N ARG A 299 -4.85 -12.45 -12.90
CA ARG A 299 -4.97 -12.65 -11.44
C ARG A 299 -6.30 -12.10 -10.93
N TYR A 300 -6.69 -10.91 -11.38
CA TYR A 300 -7.96 -10.27 -11.03
C TYR A 300 -9.15 -11.04 -11.60
N ALA A 301 -9.12 -11.39 -12.87
CA ALA A 301 -10.19 -12.18 -13.50
C ALA A 301 -10.36 -13.56 -12.83
N THR A 302 -9.27 -14.27 -12.53
CA THR A 302 -9.33 -15.56 -11.83
C THR A 302 -9.94 -15.42 -10.44
N PHE A 303 -9.69 -14.31 -9.75
CA PHE A 303 -10.25 -14.07 -8.44
C PHE A 303 -11.76 -13.77 -8.51
N GLU A 304 -12.25 -13.04 -9.52
CA GLU A 304 -13.68 -12.85 -9.79
C GLU A 304 -14.38 -14.20 -10.04
N THR A 305 -13.80 -15.02 -10.93
CA THR A 305 -14.34 -16.37 -11.19
C THR A 305 -14.41 -17.21 -9.91
N TYR A 306 -13.39 -17.12 -9.05
CA TYR A 306 -13.40 -17.80 -7.75
C TYR A 306 -14.53 -17.28 -6.85
N LEU A 307 -14.72 -15.97 -6.72
CA LEU A 307 -15.78 -15.38 -5.91
C LEU A 307 -17.17 -15.82 -6.40
N LEU A 308 -17.38 -15.83 -7.72
CA LEU A 308 -18.63 -16.31 -8.35
C LEU A 308 -18.88 -17.79 -8.02
N GLN A 309 -17.86 -18.64 -8.14
CA GLN A 309 -17.95 -20.06 -7.82
C GLN A 309 -18.24 -20.34 -6.34
N GLN A 310 -17.77 -19.45 -5.45
CA GLN A 310 -18.08 -19.53 -4.02
C GLN A 310 -19.47 -18.95 -3.67
N GLY A 311 -20.19 -18.36 -4.64
CA GLY A 311 -21.48 -17.71 -4.42
C GLY A 311 -21.38 -16.45 -3.55
N LEU A 312 -20.25 -15.76 -3.62
CA LEU A 312 -19.99 -14.52 -2.88
C LEU A 312 -20.33 -13.27 -3.72
N ILE A 313 -20.46 -13.45 -5.01
CA ILE A 313 -20.89 -12.42 -5.98
C ILE A 313 -21.89 -13.06 -6.97
N ASP A 314 -22.75 -12.23 -7.59
CA ASP A 314 -23.77 -12.68 -8.54
C ASP A 314 -23.29 -12.69 -9.99
N ALA A 315 -22.28 -11.87 -10.33
CA ALA A 315 -21.68 -11.77 -11.67
C ALA A 315 -20.25 -11.24 -11.55
N GLU A 316 -19.38 -11.58 -12.53
CA GLU A 316 -18.01 -11.08 -12.57
C GLU A 316 -17.94 -9.61 -13.03
N LEU A 317 -17.10 -8.80 -12.36
CA LEU A 317 -16.75 -7.48 -12.83
C LEU A 317 -15.58 -7.55 -13.83
N PRO A 318 -15.56 -6.68 -14.85
CA PRO A 318 -14.40 -6.59 -15.75
C PRO A 318 -13.17 -6.07 -14.99
N THR A 319 -11.98 -6.58 -15.32
CA THR A 319 -10.73 -6.16 -14.67
C THR A 319 -10.53 -4.65 -14.67
N SER A 320 -10.94 -3.96 -15.73
CA SER A 320 -10.85 -2.49 -15.84
C SER A 320 -11.67 -1.72 -14.79
N ARG A 321 -12.67 -2.35 -14.17
CA ARG A 321 -13.42 -1.78 -13.05
C ARG A 321 -12.64 -1.92 -11.74
N LEU A 322 -11.78 -2.93 -11.64
CA LEU A 322 -11.06 -3.30 -10.42
C LEU A 322 -9.65 -2.71 -10.38
N ALA A 323 -8.96 -2.77 -11.52
CA ALA A 323 -7.54 -2.45 -11.59
C ALA A 323 -7.14 -1.90 -12.94
N ILE A 324 -6.21 -0.98 -12.95
CA ILE A 324 -5.61 -0.39 -14.15
C ILE A 324 -4.08 -0.37 -14.04
N ASP A 325 -3.44 -0.24 -15.17
CA ASP A 325 -2.08 0.25 -15.28
C ASP A 325 -2.15 1.77 -15.52
N PRO A 326 -1.71 2.61 -14.57
CA PRO A 326 -1.84 4.06 -14.69
C PRO A 326 -1.06 4.67 -15.85
N TYR A 327 -0.04 3.98 -16.39
CA TYR A 327 0.69 4.45 -17.58
C TYR A 327 -0.14 4.34 -18.88
N THR A 328 -1.33 3.72 -18.81
CA THR A 328 -2.25 3.60 -19.94
C THR A 328 -3.44 4.58 -19.87
N LEU A 329 -3.47 5.49 -18.88
CA LEU A 329 -4.52 6.49 -18.69
C LEU A 329 -4.43 7.67 -19.66
#